data_4f377384cb2b9498409f393844983dcf
#
_entry.id   4f377384cb2b9498409f393844983dcf
#
_cell.length_a   1.000
_cell.length_b   1.000
_cell.length_c   1.000
_cell.angle_alpha   90.00
_cell.angle_beta   90.00
_cell.angle_gamma   90.00
#
_symmetry.space_group_name_H-M   'P 1'
#
loop_
_entity.id
_entity.type
_entity.pdbx_description
1 polymer ?
#
loop_
_entity_poly.entity_id
_entity_poly.type
_entity_poly.pdbx_seq_one_letter_code
_entity_poly.pdbx_strand_id
1 'polypeptide(L)'
;MKKIVALLLAMILVIGVLAACSPSAPAQTTPDPAPTEDPGTGAPAETTAPVDESAEPAKKIYYSVLSSDHSSLNFLDNVDTPVENVATYCMSYLYRQYPNEEGNGYIWICDIAAEEPIQVDDYNWQIKIREDAKWNNGDPINADTFMFTFKQQLDPVMMPRMSTFLASNAITIVNAEQYSMQNAEGGIATAWEDVGIKKIDDYTIQITTVDVNTADQVMNHFYNRNSVPCYEPLWNECLSSDGLTTSYGSDLDHFMGCGPYIFDTWTYDSVQTYVKNPDHWMAEYFNYDEVQYRVVPEQNARIELWEQGQLDIFTPNGDTLETYIDDPRLVEYG
;
A
#
# COMPACT_ATOMS: atom_id res chain seq x y z
N MET A 1 -33.09 -21.69 -36.77
CA MET A 1 -32.36 -21.62 -38.03
C MET A 1 -30.91 -21.34 -37.65
N LYS A 2 -30.12 -22.33 -37.28
CA LYS A 2 -29.36 -23.24 -38.15
C LYS A 2 -28.54 -22.49 -39.19
N LYS A 3 -27.20 -22.64 -39.00
CA LYS A 3 -26.10 -22.59 -39.99
C LYS A 3 -25.66 -21.18 -40.34
N ILE A 4 -24.40 -20.92 -40.22
CA ILE A 4 -23.18 -21.08 -40.99
C ILE A 4 -22.19 -20.10 -40.31
N VAL A 5 -20.98 -20.35 -39.90
CA VAL A 5 -19.81 -20.68 -40.69
C VAL A 5 -18.70 -21.18 -39.77
N ALA A 6 -18.32 -22.39 -40.00
CA ALA A 6 -16.93 -22.83 -39.84
C ALA A 6 -16.26 -22.58 -41.17
N LEU A 7 -15.10 -21.96 -41.17
CA LEU A 7 -13.96 -22.12 -42.08
C LEU A 7 -13.09 -20.87 -42.05
N LEU A 8 -11.91 -20.97 -41.46
CA LEU A 8 -10.64 -20.67 -42.11
C LEU A 8 -9.50 -20.97 -41.14
N LEU A 9 -9.28 -22.27 -41.05
CA LEU A 9 -7.99 -22.81 -40.63
C LEU A 9 -7.36 -23.31 -41.95
N ALA A 10 -6.24 -22.75 -42.34
CA ALA A 10 -5.18 -23.49 -43.03
C ALA A 10 -4.09 -22.57 -43.60
N MET A 11 -2.90 -22.98 -43.31
CA MET A 11 -1.66 -22.82 -44.06
C MET A 11 -0.98 -21.45 -44.08
N ILE A 12 0.20 -21.39 -43.44
CA ILE A 12 1.45 -21.49 -44.21
C ILE A 12 2.55 -22.02 -43.28
N LEU A 13 2.94 -23.26 -43.57
CA LEU A 13 4.15 -23.93 -43.12
C LEU A 13 5.07 -23.89 -44.32
N VAL A 14 6.16 -23.15 -44.30
CA VAL A 14 7.26 -23.29 -45.28
C VAL A 14 8.58 -23.36 -44.54
N ILE A 15 9.09 -24.50 -44.55
CA ILE A 15 10.40 -25.11 -44.42
C ILE A 15 11.51 -24.28 -45.09
N GLY A 16 12.59 -24.12 -44.34
CA GLY A 16 13.87 -23.63 -44.89
C GLY A 16 15.03 -24.15 -44.05
N VAL A 17 15.43 -25.39 -44.33
CA VAL A 17 16.67 -26.05 -43.88
C VAL A 17 17.79 -25.74 -44.86
N LEU A 18 18.95 -25.27 -44.36
CA LEU A 18 20.30 -25.45 -44.95
C LEU A 18 21.27 -25.11 -43.81
N ALA A 19 21.87 -26.02 -43.15
CA ALA A 19 23.01 -26.92 -43.44
C ALA A 19 24.36 -26.21 -43.63
N ALA A 20 25.21 -26.52 -42.65
CA ALA A 20 26.65 -26.82 -42.71
C ALA A 20 27.67 -25.67 -42.89
N CYS A 21 28.62 -25.53 -42.00
CA CYS A 21 29.92 -26.22 -41.99
C CYS A 21 30.77 -25.69 -40.83
N SER A 22 31.25 -26.60 -40.01
CA SER A 22 32.48 -26.45 -39.23
C SER A 22 33.71 -26.57 -40.12
N PRO A 23 34.87 -26.04 -39.68
CA PRO A 23 35.96 -26.98 -39.46
C PRO A 23 36.73 -26.81 -38.15
N SER A 24 37.13 -27.92 -37.70
CA SER A 24 38.05 -28.52 -36.75
C SER A 24 39.26 -27.71 -36.27
N ALA A 25 39.62 -28.04 -35.05
CA ALA A 25 40.86 -27.74 -34.33
C ALA A 25 42.14 -28.27 -35.02
N PRO A 26 43.31 -27.85 -34.52
CA PRO A 26 44.21 -28.91 -34.05
C PRO A 26 44.70 -28.71 -32.60
N ALA A 27 44.93 -29.87 -32.02
CA ALA A 27 45.46 -30.14 -30.73
C ALA A 27 46.99 -30.11 -30.65
N GLN A 28 47.49 -30.23 -29.43
CA GLN A 28 48.83 -30.64 -28.94
C GLN A 28 49.77 -29.46 -28.62
N THR A 29 50.42 -29.44 -27.47
CA THR A 29 51.18 -30.46 -26.77
C THR A 29 51.44 -30.03 -25.31
N THR A 30 51.34 -30.98 -24.42
CA THR A 30 52.00 -31.01 -23.10
C THR A 30 53.49 -31.26 -23.24
N PRO A 31 54.35 -30.82 -22.30
CA PRO A 31 55.10 -31.77 -21.49
C PRO A 31 55.16 -31.39 -19.98
N ASP A 32 55.14 -32.40 -19.18
CA ASP A 32 55.55 -32.58 -17.78
C ASP A 32 57.02 -33.03 -17.74
N PRO A 33 57.71 -33.20 -16.56
CA PRO A 33 57.53 -32.70 -15.20
C PRO A 33 58.82 -32.19 -14.48
N ALA A 34 58.62 -31.53 -13.32
CA ALA A 34 59.34 -31.44 -12.02
C ALA A 34 60.89 -31.30 -11.98
N PRO A 35 61.50 -30.70 -10.92
CA PRO A 35 61.40 -31.25 -9.60
C PRO A 35 61.25 -30.20 -8.43
N THR A 36 60.78 -30.71 -7.30
CA THR A 36 60.80 -30.34 -5.92
C THR A 36 61.95 -29.51 -5.39
N GLU A 37 61.63 -28.46 -4.57
CA GLU A 37 62.32 -28.10 -3.33
C GLU A 37 61.36 -27.29 -2.41
N ASP A 38 61.17 -27.77 -1.18
CA ASP A 38 60.58 -27.14 0.02
C ASP A 38 61.73 -26.99 1.03
N PRO A 39 61.68 -26.26 2.12
CA PRO A 39 60.66 -25.39 2.71
C PRO A 39 61.14 -23.97 3.12
N GLY A 40 60.18 -23.03 3.21
CA GLY A 40 60.45 -21.77 3.86
C GLY A 40 59.14 -21.22 4.46
N THR A 41 59.03 -21.35 5.77
CA THR A 41 58.02 -20.74 6.63
C THR A 41 57.98 -19.22 6.47
N GLY A 42 56.87 -18.69 5.95
CA GLY A 42 56.53 -17.29 5.98
C GLY A 42 55.02 -17.13 5.95
N ALA A 43 54.44 -16.81 7.11
CA ALA A 43 53.03 -16.45 7.18
C ALA A 43 52.67 -15.32 6.21
N PRO A 44 51.55 -15.42 5.48
CA PRO A 44 51.08 -14.28 4.68
C PRO A 44 50.59 -13.20 5.65
N ALA A 45 51.18 -12.01 5.55
CA ALA A 45 50.60 -10.83 6.14
C ALA A 45 49.23 -10.60 5.55
N GLU A 46 48.19 -10.60 6.38
CA GLU A 46 46.86 -10.12 6.02
C GLU A 46 47.01 -8.66 5.60
N THR A 47 46.98 -8.43 4.29
CA THR A 47 46.79 -7.10 3.73
C THR A 47 45.31 -6.77 3.92
N THR A 48 44.98 -6.17 5.05
CA THR A 48 43.71 -5.47 5.20
C THR A 48 43.70 -4.35 4.17
N ALA A 49 42.93 -4.54 3.10
CA ALA A 49 42.56 -3.47 2.21
C ALA A 49 41.95 -2.33 3.04
N PRO A 50 42.27 -1.07 2.78
CA PRO A 50 41.61 0.03 3.46
C PRO A 50 40.13 -0.08 3.23
N VAL A 51 39.36 -0.13 4.31
CA VAL A 51 37.89 0.03 4.25
C VAL A 51 37.68 1.46 3.77
N ASP A 52 37.07 1.59 2.60
CA ASP A 52 36.64 2.90 2.08
C ASP A 52 35.51 3.40 2.99
N GLU A 53 35.85 4.26 3.95
CA GLU A 53 34.87 4.88 4.87
C GLU A 53 33.88 5.82 4.17
N SER A 54 33.99 5.99 2.86
CA SER A 54 33.10 6.83 2.04
C SER A 54 31.99 6.08 1.31
N ALA A 55 31.91 4.76 1.47
CA ALA A 55 30.79 4.00 0.88
C ALA A 55 29.50 4.29 1.67
N GLU A 56 28.54 4.98 1.05
CA GLU A 56 27.19 5.09 1.60
C GLU A 56 26.67 3.68 1.95
N PRO A 57 26.00 3.51 3.10
CA PRO A 57 25.44 2.22 3.45
C PRO A 57 24.50 1.73 2.36
N ALA A 58 24.58 0.46 2.01
CA ALA A 58 23.71 -0.13 0.99
C ALA A 58 22.24 0.09 1.37
N LYS A 59 21.45 0.58 0.41
CA LYS A 59 20.02 0.85 0.57
C LYS A 59 19.28 -0.42 0.96
N LYS A 60 18.48 -0.36 2.02
CA LYS A 60 17.62 -1.47 2.45
C LYS A 60 16.32 -1.42 1.66
N ILE A 61 16.11 -2.39 0.79
CA ILE A 61 14.92 -2.46 -0.07
C ILE A 61 14.10 -3.69 0.33
N TYR A 62 12.80 -3.52 0.50
CA TYR A 62 11.84 -4.60 0.70
C TYR A 62 11.16 -4.94 -0.63
N TYR A 63 11.25 -6.20 -1.05
CA TYR A 63 10.70 -6.69 -2.30
C TYR A 63 9.46 -7.55 -2.07
N SER A 64 8.37 -7.19 -2.72
CA SER A 64 7.09 -7.91 -2.65
C SER A 64 6.42 -7.99 -4.02
N VAL A 65 5.26 -8.64 -4.07
CA VAL A 65 4.49 -8.81 -5.31
C VAL A 65 3.00 -8.50 -5.10
N LEU A 66 2.36 -8.06 -6.19
CA LEU A 66 0.91 -7.95 -6.32
C LEU A 66 0.43 -8.96 -7.36
N SER A 67 -0.76 -9.52 -7.19
CA SER A 67 -1.42 -10.35 -8.20
C SER A 67 -2.07 -9.53 -9.32
N SER A 68 -2.38 -8.29 -9.05
CA SER A 68 -2.93 -7.32 -10.00
C SER A 68 -2.59 -5.91 -9.53
N ASP A 69 -2.64 -4.95 -10.44
CA ASP A 69 -2.51 -3.54 -10.09
C ASP A 69 -3.84 -2.96 -9.57
N HIS A 70 -3.79 -1.81 -8.94
CA HIS A 70 -4.98 -1.06 -8.54
C HIS A 70 -5.48 -0.18 -9.69
N SER A 71 -6.78 0.12 -9.69
CA SER A 71 -7.41 0.91 -10.74
C SER A 71 -7.34 2.42 -10.51
N SER A 72 -7.16 2.86 -9.26
CA SER A 72 -7.14 4.26 -8.86
C SER A 72 -6.55 4.42 -7.46
N LEU A 73 -6.01 5.59 -7.18
CA LEU A 73 -5.56 6.04 -5.85
C LEU A 73 -6.61 6.91 -5.13
N ASN A 74 -7.83 6.98 -5.66
CA ASN A 74 -8.93 7.67 -4.97
C ASN A 74 -9.51 6.78 -3.88
N PHE A 75 -9.02 6.93 -2.66
CA PHE A 75 -9.42 6.11 -1.51
C PHE A 75 -10.87 6.34 -1.06
N LEU A 76 -11.54 7.40 -1.52
CA LEU A 76 -12.95 7.61 -1.23
C LEU A 76 -13.86 6.69 -2.05
N ASP A 77 -13.39 6.22 -3.20
CA ASP A 77 -14.20 5.39 -4.12
C ASP A 77 -13.55 4.05 -4.47
N ASN A 78 -12.23 3.92 -4.46
CA ASN A 78 -11.58 2.66 -4.79
C ASN A 78 -11.65 1.67 -3.63
N VAL A 79 -12.19 0.47 -3.90
CA VAL A 79 -12.32 -0.66 -2.96
C VAL A 79 -11.47 -1.86 -3.35
N ASP A 80 -10.57 -1.71 -4.33
CA ASP A 80 -9.71 -2.80 -4.80
C ASP A 80 -8.70 -3.21 -3.71
N THR A 81 -8.46 -4.51 -3.57
CA THR A 81 -7.49 -5.00 -2.59
C THR A 81 -6.07 -4.46 -2.81
N PRO A 82 -5.53 -4.35 -4.05
CA PRO A 82 -4.18 -3.83 -4.25
C PRO A 82 -3.95 -2.41 -3.75
N VAL A 83 -4.98 -1.57 -3.71
CA VAL A 83 -4.85 -0.18 -3.21
C VAL A 83 -4.57 -0.11 -1.70
N GLU A 84 -4.86 -1.18 -0.95
CA GLU A 84 -4.52 -1.26 0.48
C GLU A 84 -3.00 -1.18 0.72
N ASN A 85 -2.20 -1.74 -0.18
CA ASN A 85 -0.74 -1.63 -0.07
C ASN A 85 -0.30 -0.17 -0.22
N VAL A 86 -0.86 0.56 -1.20
CA VAL A 86 -0.59 1.99 -1.36
C VAL A 86 -1.03 2.76 -0.12
N ALA A 87 -2.24 2.48 0.38
CA ALA A 87 -2.76 3.11 1.59
C ALA A 87 -1.84 2.85 2.80
N THR A 88 -1.35 1.62 2.95
CA THR A 88 -0.47 1.24 4.06
C THR A 88 0.84 2.02 4.07
N TYR A 89 1.46 2.24 2.90
CA TYR A 89 2.76 2.90 2.79
C TYR A 89 2.66 4.41 2.59
N CYS A 90 1.72 4.86 1.78
CA CYS A 90 1.67 6.26 1.32
C CYS A 90 0.63 7.11 2.02
N MET A 91 -0.21 6.50 2.85
CA MET A 91 -1.21 7.21 3.64
C MET A 91 -1.04 6.94 5.13
N SER A 92 -1.56 7.85 5.93
CA SER A 92 -1.74 7.68 7.36
C SER A 92 -3.23 7.73 7.70
N TYR A 93 -3.58 7.12 8.82
CA TYR A 93 -4.95 7.00 9.34
C TYR A 93 -5.05 7.72 10.68
N LEU A 94 -6.25 7.89 11.19
CA LEU A 94 -6.37 8.36 12.58
C LEU A 94 -5.75 7.35 13.54
N TYR A 95 -6.01 6.06 13.37
CA TYR A 95 -5.46 4.99 14.19
C TYR A 95 -4.92 3.86 13.34
N ARG A 96 -3.92 3.12 13.84
CA ARG A 96 -3.42 1.87 13.25
C ARG A 96 -3.59 0.73 14.23
N GLN A 97 -3.71 -0.46 13.68
CA GLN A 97 -3.76 -1.70 14.45
C GLN A 97 -2.57 -2.57 14.08
N TYR A 98 -1.78 -2.96 15.08
CA TYR A 98 -0.63 -3.84 14.89
C TYR A 98 -0.78 -5.09 15.77
N PRO A 99 -0.24 -6.25 15.34
CA PRO A 99 -0.12 -7.40 16.20
C PRO A 99 0.63 -7.03 17.49
N ASN A 100 0.19 -7.59 18.62
CA ASN A 100 0.93 -7.46 19.88
C ASN A 100 2.19 -8.33 19.85
N GLU A 101 3.12 -8.11 20.79
CA GLU A 101 4.38 -8.88 20.87
C GLU A 101 4.17 -10.38 21.06
N GLU A 102 3.04 -10.78 21.64
CA GLU A 102 2.69 -12.19 21.89
C GLU A 102 2.09 -12.88 20.66
N GLY A 103 1.76 -12.15 19.58
CA GLY A 103 1.17 -12.69 18.37
C GLY A 103 -0.27 -13.22 18.52
N ASN A 104 -0.93 -12.94 19.66
CA ASN A 104 -2.26 -13.47 20.00
C ASN A 104 -3.37 -12.41 20.02
N GLY A 105 -3.06 -11.16 19.63
CA GLY A 105 -3.97 -10.04 19.61
C GLY A 105 -3.35 -8.83 18.92
N TYR A 106 -4.01 -7.68 19.09
CA TYR A 106 -3.61 -6.43 18.46
C TYR A 106 -3.49 -5.33 19.51
N ILE A 107 -2.65 -4.34 19.19
CA ILE A 107 -2.55 -3.07 19.92
C ILE A 107 -2.96 -1.93 18.99
N TRP A 108 -3.53 -0.88 19.59
CA TRP A 108 -3.83 0.35 18.87
C TRP A 108 -2.62 1.29 18.92
N ILE A 109 -2.36 1.93 17.80
CA ILE A 109 -1.37 3.01 17.66
C ILE A 109 -2.09 4.26 17.18
N CYS A 110 -1.89 5.36 17.87
CA CYS A 110 -2.30 6.67 17.39
C CYS A 110 -1.36 7.10 16.26
N ASP A 111 -1.91 7.29 15.04
CA ASP A 111 -1.12 7.70 13.87
C ASP A 111 -1.32 9.21 13.64
N ILE A 112 -2.37 9.64 12.92
CA ILE A 112 -2.73 11.07 12.82
C ILE A 112 -3.42 11.55 14.09
N ALA A 113 -4.15 10.69 14.81
CA ALA A 113 -4.66 11.04 16.13
C ALA A 113 -3.52 11.22 17.12
N ALA A 114 -3.61 12.25 17.96
CA ALA A 114 -2.62 12.54 19.00
C ALA A 114 -2.73 11.60 20.22
N GLU A 115 -3.94 11.08 20.46
CA GLU A 115 -4.27 10.23 21.61
C GLU A 115 -5.49 9.36 21.28
N GLU A 116 -5.86 8.44 22.17
CA GLU A 116 -7.10 7.68 22.08
C GLU A 116 -8.32 8.62 22.06
N PRO A 117 -9.47 8.19 21.47
CA PRO A 117 -10.65 9.03 21.41
C PRO A 117 -11.18 9.33 22.81
N ILE A 118 -11.52 10.60 23.06
CA ILE A 118 -11.99 11.10 24.33
C ILE A 118 -13.51 11.01 24.37
N GLN A 119 -14.05 10.25 25.32
CA GLN A 119 -15.49 10.21 25.55
C GLN A 119 -15.96 11.49 26.25
N VAL A 120 -16.84 12.25 25.60
CA VAL A 120 -17.44 13.46 26.15
C VAL A 120 -18.71 13.13 26.93
N ASP A 121 -19.52 12.24 26.35
CA ASP A 121 -20.72 11.65 26.95
C ASP A 121 -21.03 10.30 26.28
N ASP A 122 -22.19 9.71 26.55
CA ASP A 122 -22.57 8.37 26.03
C ASP A 122 -22.55 8.28 24.51
N TYR A 123 -22.73 9.38 23.79
CA TYR A 123 -22.86 9.41 22.34
C TYR A 123 -21.80 10.25 21.62
N ASN A 124 -21.07 11.09 22.34
CA ASN A 124 -20.14 12.04 21.76
C ASN A 124 -18.69 11.68 22.08
N TRP A 125 -17.87 11.61 21.02
CA TRP A 125 -16.45 11.30 21.05
C TRP A 125 -15.64 12.40 20.39
N GLN A 126 -14.56 12.83 21.01
CA GLN A 126 -13.60 13.76 20.42
C GLN A 126 -12.34 13.02 20.02
N ILE A 127 -11.84 13.34 18.83
CA ILE A 127 -10.58 12.84 18.29
C ILE A 127 -9.67 14.04 18.10
N LYS A 128 -8.56 14.05 18.82
CA LYS A 128 -7.53 15.07 18.67
C LYS A 128 -6.56 14.65 17.56
N ILE A 129 -6.24 15.58 16.70
CA ILE A 129 -5.28 15.45 15.60
C ILE A 129 -3.94 16.00 16.09
N ARG A 130 -2.84 15.32 15.82
CA ARG A 130 -1.51 15.78 16.18
C ARG A 130 -1.10 17.01 15.35
N GLU A 131 -0.43 17.96 15.98
CA GLU A 131 -0.08 19.24 15.35
C GLU A 131 1.09 19.11 14.34
N ASP A 132 1.86 18.02 14.41
CA ASP A 132 3.01 17.76 13.54
C ASP A 132 2.66 16.86 12.33
N ALA A 133 1.40 16.41 12.19
CA ALA A 133 0.94 15.69 11.02
C ALA A 133 0.97 16.57 9.76
N LYS A 134 1.54 16.04 8.68
CA LYS A 134 1.75 16.79 7.44
C LYS A 134 1.53 15.91 6.21
N TRP A 135 1.10 16.54 5.14
CA TRP A 135 1.18 16.00 3.80
C TRP A 135 2.64 15.94 3.31
N ASN A 136 2.92 15.12 2.31
CA ASN A 136 4.27 14.99 1.75
C ASN A 136 4.84 16.29 1.15
N ASN A 137 3.99 17.25 0.84
CA ASN A 137 4.40 18.60 0.42
C ASN A 137 4.67 19.57 1.58
N GLY A 138 4.47 19.13 2.83
CA GLY A 138 4.68 19.90 4.06
C GLY A 138 3.45 20.65 4.58
N ASP A 139 2.33 20.64 3.87
CA ASP A 139 1.08 21.25 4.34
C ASP A 139 0.56 20.54 5.60
N PRO A 140 -0.03 21.26 6.55
CA PRO A 140 -0.53 20.64 7.78
C PRO A 140 -1.78 19.76 7.52
N ILE A 141 -1.91 18.70 8.31
CA ILE A 141 -3.13 17.91 8.44
C ILE A 141 -3.79 18.33 9.76
N ASN A 142 -5.04 18.75 9.69
CA ASN A 142 -5.78 19.29 10.81
C ASN A 142 -7.27 18.90 10.76
N ALA A 143 -8.10 19.51 11.62
CA ALA A 143 -9.54 19.24 11.67
C ALA A 143 -10.25 19.58 10.35
N ASP A 144 -9.85 20.65 9.64
CA ASP A 144 -10.44 21.01 8.35
C ASP A 144 -10.19 19.94 7.29
N THR A 145 -9.00 19.30 7.32
CA THR A 145 -8.69 18.15 6.45
C THR A 145 -9.73 17.03 6.61
N PHE A 146 -10.07 16.67 7.84
CA PHE A 146 -11.04 15.60 8.09
C PHE A 146 -12.48 16.05 7.84
N MET A 147 -12.82 17.31 8.14
CA MET A 147 -14.14 17.86 7.79
C MET A 147 -14.36 17.82 6.27
N PHE A 148 -13.35 18.20 5.49
CA PHE A 148 -13.38 18.10 4.04
C PHE A 148 -13.50 16.64 3.59
N THR A 149 -12.58 15.78 4.05
CA THR A 149 -12.54 14.35 3.69
C THR A 149 -13.88 13.67 3.91
N PHE A 150 -14.42 13.77 5.12
CA PHE A 150 -15.67 13.09 5.46
C PHE A 150 -16.87 13.64 4.70
N LYS A 151 -16.87 14.95 4.39
CA LYS A 151 -17.91 15.55 3.56
C LYS A 151 -17.84 15.02 2.12
N GLN A 152 -16.64 14.89 1.53
CA GLN A 152 -16.47 14.28 0.20
C GLN A 152 -16.82 12.78 0.21
N GLN A 153 -16.44 12.05 1.25
CA GLN A 153 -16.75 10.63 1.38
C GLN A 153 -18.26 10.35 1.50
N LEU A 154 -19.02 11.28 2.08
CA LEU A 154 -20.47 11.20 2.21
C LEU A 154 -21.21 11.98 1.12
N ASP A 155 -20.53 12.49 0.09
CA ASP A 155 -21.14 13.34 -0.93
C ASP A 155 -22.33 12.65 -1.61
N PRO A 156 -23.56 13.23 -1.51
CA PRO A 156 -24.78 12.63 -2.06
C PRO A 156 -24.91 12.73 -3.58
N VAL A 157 -24.01 13.46 -4.24
CA VAL A 157 -23.98 13.65 -5.69
C VAL A 157 -23.03 12.64 -6.33
N MET A 158 -21.80 12.57 -5.83
CA MET A 158 -20.79 11.62 -6.32
C MET A 158 -21.02 10.20 -5.81
N MET A 159 -21.61 10.07 -4.62
CA MET A 159 -21.93 8.79 -3.96
C MET A 159 -20.74 7.81 -3.91
N PRO A 160 -19.61 8.20 -3.32
CA PRO A 160 -18.43 7.34 -3.25
C PRO A 160 -18.72 6.01 -2.57
N ARG A 161 -18.10 4.93 -3.03
CA ARG A 161 -18.33 3.57 -2.50
C ARG A 161 -17.97 3.41 -1.02
N MET A 162 -17.06 4.26 -0.51
CA MET A 162 -16.69 4.26 0.90
C MET A 162 -17.68 4.98 1.83
N SER A 163 -18.71 5.63 1.29
CA SER A 163 -19.71 6.38 2.07
C SER A 163 -20.43 5.52 3.12
N THR A 164 -20.82 4.30 2.76
CA THR A 164 -21.48 3.38 3.67
C THR A 164 -20.58 2.95 4.83
N PHE A 165 -19.29 2.76 4.59
CA PHE A 165 -18.32 2.38 5.61
C PHE A 165 -18.08 3.51 6.62
N LEU A 166 -18.04 4.77 6.16
CA LEU A 166 -17.95 5.92 7.07
C LEU A 166 -19.26 6.12 7.83
N ALA A 167 -20.40 5.98 7.16
CA ALA A 167 -21.69 6.19 7.81
C ALA A 167 -21.99 5.15 8.90
N SER A 168 -21.68 3.88 8.64
CA SER A 168 -21.99 2.78 9.55
C SER A 168 -21.07 1.57 9.28
N ASN A 169 -20.14 1.32 10.21
CA ASN A 169 -19.28 0.14 10.23
C ASN A 169 -19.16 -0.36 11.68
N ALA A 170 -18.06 -0.05 12.39
CA ALA A 170 -17.91 -0.40 13.80
C ALA A 170 -18.78 0.50 14.73
N ILE A 171 -19.04 1.72 14.28
CA ILE A 171 -20.02 2.65 14.89
C ILE A 171 -20.97 3.19 13.82
N THR A 172 -22.14 3.68 14.20
CA THR A 172 -23.08 4.39 13.33
C THR A 172 -23.07 5.88 13.64
N ILE A 173 -22.69 6.70 12.67
CA ILE A 173 -22.64 8.16 12.84
C ILE A 173 -24.03 8.75 12.57
N VAL A 174 -24.48 9.63 13.47
CA VAL A 174 -25.80 10.27 13.36
C VAL A 174 -25.96 10.97 12.01
N ASN A 175 -27.05 10.67 11.32
CA ASN A 175 -27.47 11.23 10.03
C ASN A 175 -26.46 11.07 8.86
N ALA A 176 -25.35 10.35 9.03
CA ALA A 176 -24.37 10.21 7.95
C ALA A 176 -24.92 9.45 6.75
N GLU A 177 -25.60 8.32 6.98
CA GLU A 177 -26.27 7.56 5.92
C GLU A 177 -27.39 8.37 5.26
N GLN A 178 -28.22 9.06 6.06
CA GLN A 178 -29.29 9.92 5.52
C GLN A 178 -28.73 11.02 4.63
N TYR A 179 -27.62 11.64 5.02
CA TYR A 179 -26.96 12.68 4.24
C TYR A 179 -26.44 12.11 2.91
N SER A 180 -25.72 11.00 2.94
CA SER A 180 -25.14 10.39 1.73
C SER A 180 -26.19 9.88 0.75
N MET A 181 -27.33 9.41 1.26
CA MET A 181 -28.42 8.82 0.47
C MET A 181 -29.58 9.79 0.17
N GLN A 182 -29.44 11.08 0.51
CA GLN A 182 -30.56 12.03 0.41
C GLN A 182 -31.10 12.22 -1.03
N ASN A 183 -30.25 12.00 -2.05
CA ASN A 183 -30.64 12.10 -3.47
C ASN A 183 -31.17 10.77 -4.04
N ALA A 184 -31.14 9.67 -3.28
CA ALA A 184 -31.70 8.39 -3.71
C ALA A 184 -33.25 8.40 -3.65
N GLU A 185 -33.88 7.43 -4.29
CA GLU A 185 -35.33 7.27 -4.22
C GLU A 185 -35.79 7.05 -2.76
N GLY A 186 -36.66 7.91 -2.30
CA GLY A 186 -37.12 7.90 -0.89
C GLY A 186 -36.16 8.54 0.09
N GLY A 187 -35.07 9.15 -0.38
CA GLY A 187 -34.10 9.86 0.44
C GLY A 187 -34.70 11.05 1.20
N ILE A 188 -34.15 11.34 2.35
CA ILE A 188 -34.58 12.44 3.21
C ILE A 188 -33.54 13.55 3.13
N ALA A 189 -33.98 14.76 2.74
CA ALA A 189 -33.10 15.92 2.69
C ALA A 189 -32.50 16.19 4.07
N THR A 190 -31.17 16.16 4.15
CA THR A 190 -30.39 16.27 5.38
C THR A 190 -29.30 17.31 5.18
N ALA A 191 -29.21 18.29 6.06
CA ALA A 191 -28.13 19.27 6.01
C ALA A 191 -26.82 18.67 6.56
N TRP A 192 -25.67 19.13 6.05
CA TRP A 192 -24.37 18.71 6.56
C TRP A 192 -24.21 18.99 8.06
N GLU A 193 -24.74 20.10 8.52
CA GLU A 193 -24.70 20.55 9.90
C GLU A 193 -25.44 19.61 10.88
N ASP A 194 -26.36 18.78 10.35
CA ASP A 194 -27.11 17.78 11.12
C ASP A 194 -26.40 16.43 11.20
N VAL A 195 -25.32 16.24 10.41
CA VAL A 195 -24.47 15.04 10.48
C VAL A 195 -23.65 15.06 11.77
N GLY A 196 -23.51 13.92 12.39
CA GLY A 196 -22.78 13.73 13.65
C GLY A 196 -21.25 13.88 13.53
N ILE A 197 -20.77 14.78 12.66
CA ILE A 197 -19.35 15.08 12.47
C ILE A 197 -19.18 16.58 12.56
N LYS A 198 -18.36 17.06 13.52
CA LYS A 198 -18.19 18.50 13.76
C LYS A 198 -16.72 18.85 14.05
N LYS A 199 -16.29 20.02 13.57
CA LYS A 199 -15.06 20.66 14.01
C LYS A 199 -15.31 21.34 15.36
N ILE A 200 -14.45 21.06 16.34
CA ILE A 200 -14.48 21.71 17.67
C ILE A 200 -13.45 22.83 17.72
N ASP A 201 -12.24 22.56 17.26
CA ASP A 201 -11.16 23.52 17.08
C ASP A 201 -10.26 23.08 15.92
N ASP A 202 -9.12 23.73 15.72
CA ASP A 202 -8.25 23.46 14.56
C ASP A 202 -7.63 22.05 14.56
N TYR A 203 -7.58 21.39 15.70
CA TYR A 203 -7.01 20.04 15.85
C TYR A 203 -7.94 19.05 16.55
N THR A 204 -9.24 19.39 16.68
CA THR A 204 -10.20 18.49 17.33
C THR A 204 -11.46 18.36 16.49
N ILE A 205 -11.83 17.13 16.17
CA ILE A 205 -13.13 16.78 15.59
C ILE A 205 -13.98 16.04 16.62
N GLN A 206 -15.30 16.16 16.52
CA GLN A 206 -16.25 15.42 17.32
C GLN A 206 -17.10 14.53 16.45
N ILE A 207 -17.28 13.30 16.91
CA ILE A 207 -18.15 12.29 16.28
C ILE A 207 -19.31 12.03 17.24
N THR A 208 -20.54 12.15 16.74
CA THR A 208 -21.77 11.81 17.45
C THR A 208 -22.34 10.52 16.88
N THR A 209 -22.51 9.53 17.72
CA THR A 209 -22.99 8.18 17.35
C THR A 209 -24.44 7.95 17.71
N VAL A 210 -25.10 7.04 17.01
CA VAL A 210 -26.50 6.65 17.27
C VAL A 210 -26.60 5.82 18.54
N ASP A 211 -25.63 4.95 18.78
CA ASP A 211 -25.57 4.04 19.93
C ASP A 211 -24.44 4.40 20.87
N VAL A 212 -24.50 3.90 22.10
CA VAL A 212 -23.40 3.97 23.07
C VAL A 212 -22.28 3.05 22.58
N ASN A 213 -21.06 3.58 22.50
CA ASN A 213 -19.89 2.85 21.99
C ASN A 213 -18.74 2.88 22.99
N THR A 214 -17.71 2.09 22.72
CA THR A 214 -16.43 2.09 23.44
C THR A 214 -15.35 2.79 22.63
N ALA A 215 -14.25 3.19 23.28
CA ALA A 215 -13.09 3.75 22.58
C ALA A 215 -12.55 2.79 21.51
N ASP A 216 -12.50 1.49 21.81
CA ASP A 216 -12.10 0.46 20.84
C ASP A 216 -12.97 0.43 19.58
N GLN A 217 -14.29 0.59 19.73
CA GLN A 217 -15.19 0.65 18.58
C GLN A 217 -14.95 1.89 17.73
N VAL A 218 -14.68 3.03 18.36
CA VAL A 218 -14.35 4.28 17.67
C VAL A 218 -13.00 4.14 16.94
N MET A 219 -11.96 3.62 17.59
CA MET A 219 -10.67 3.35 16.95
C MET A 219 -10.83 2.36 15.81
N ASN A 220 -11.59 1.27 16.02
CA ASN A 220 -11.86 0.27 14.98
C ASN A 220 -12.61 0.85 13.77
N HIS A 221 -13.41 1.90 13.95
CA HIS A 221 -14.07 2.58 12.84
C HIS A 221 -13.09 3.41 12.00
N PHE A 222 -12.07 3.99 12.62
CA PHE A 222 -11.15 4.95 11.99
C PHE A 222 -9.71 4.43 11.80
N TYR A 223 -9.45 3.11 11.91
CA TYR A 223 -8.09 2.54 11.77
C TYR A 223 -7.72 2.20 10.32
N ASN A 224 -8.62 2.36 9.39
CA ASN A 224 -8.47 1.93 8.00
C ASN A 224 -8.90 3.05 7.04
N ARG A 225 -9.23 2.69 5.80
CA ARG A 225 -9.64 3.60 4.73
C ARG A 225 -10.77 4.58 5.10
N ASN A 226 -11.55 4.33 6.15
CA ASN A 226 -12.57 5.28 6.61
C ASN A 226 -11.99 6.61 7.07
N SER A 227 -10.72 6.66 7.43
CA SER A 227 -10.06 7.88 7.87
C SER A 227 -8.83 8.27 7.03
N VAL A 228 -8.69 7.74 5.82
CA VAL A 228 -7.67 8.22 4.88
C VAL A 228 -8.01 9.65 4.49
N PRO A 229 -7.13 10.63 4.79
CA PRO A 229 -7.41 12.02 4.45
C PRO A 229 -7.33 12.25 2.95
N CYS A 230 -8.16 13.20 2.47
CA CYS A 230 -8.17 13.68 1.10
C CYS A 230 -7.57 15.09 1.03
N TYR A 231 -6.61 15.31 0.14
CA TYR A 231 -5.95 16.61 -0.01
C TYR A 231 -6.83 17.58 -0.79
N GLU A 232 -7.49 18.49 -0.09
CA GLU A 232 -8.48 19.41 -0.65
C GLU A 232 -8.00 20.23 -1.84
N PRO A 233 -6.79 20.87 -1.83
CA PRO A 233 -6.36 21.66 -2.97
C PRO A 233 -6.32 20.87 -4.27
N LEU A 234 -5.72 19.67 -4.26
CA LEU A 234 -5.62 18.79 -5.43
C LEU A 234 -6.98 18.20 -5.83
N TRP A 235 -7.82 17.85 -4.84
CA TRP A 235 -9.18 17.40 -5.12
C TRP A 235 -9.96 18.44 -5.93
N ASN A 236 -9.90 19.72 -5.51
CA ASN A 236 -10.59 20.81 -6.18
C ASN A 236 -10.05 21.07 -7.59
N GLU A 237 -8.76 20.85 -7.84
CA GLU A 237 -8.16 20.91 -9.18
C GLU A 237 -8.64 19.77 -10.08
N CYS A 238 -8.83 18.59 -9.51
CA CYS A 238 -9.23 17.37 -10.20
C CYS A 238 -10.74 17.28 -10.46
N LEU A 239 -11.55 18.11 -9.79
CA LEU A 239 -12.99 18.08 -9.89
C LEU A 239 -13.45 18.57 -11.26
N SER A 240 -14.35 17.83 -11.92
CA SER A 240 -14.97 18.26 -13.16
C SER A 240 -15.80 19.54 -12.95
N SER A 241 -15.98 20.33 -14.02
CA SER A 241 -16.69 21.62 -13.95
C SER A 241 -18.16 21.51 -13.55
N ASP A 242 -18.76 20.34 -13.70
CA ASP A 242 -20.14 20.02 -13.28
C ASP A 242 -20.20 19.40 -11.87
N GLY A 243 -19.04 19.11 -11.25
CA GLY A 243 -18.95 18.52 -9.92
C GLY A 243 -19.38 17.05 -9.83
N LEU A 244 -19.52 16.35 -10.95
CA LEU A 244 -20.03 14.99 -10.98
C LEU A 244 -18.94 13.91 -11.01
N THR A 245 -17.72 14.28 -11.40
CA THR A 245 -16.58 13.36 -11.51
C THR A 245 -15.29 14.03 -11.05
N THR A 246 -14.30 13.20 -10.73
CA THR A 246 -12.97 13.70 -10.37
C THR A 246 -11.88 12.84 -11.02
N SER A 247 -10.76 13.44 -11.38
CA SER A 247 -9.52 12.74 -11.75
C SER A 247 -8.58 12.54 -10.57
N TYR A 248 -8.98 12.89 -9.34
CA TYR A 248 -8.18 12.66 -8.14
C TYR A 248 -7.84 11.17 -7.99
N GLY A 249 -6.54 10.87 -7.86
CA GLY A 249 -6.03 9.52 -7.75
C GLY A 249 -5.95 8.73 -9.07
N SER A 250 -6.11 9.36 -10.24
CA SER A 250 -5.97 8.68 -11.53
C SER A 250 -4.53 8.27 -11.86
N ASP A 251 -3.57 8.99 -11.32
CA ASP A 251 -2.13 8.81 -11.48
C ASP A 251 -1.36 9.52 -10.35
N LEU A 252 -0.03 9.52 -10.37
CA LEU A 252 0.80 10.13 -9.33
C LEU A 252 0.74 11.67 -9.34
N ASP A 253 0.49 12.30 -10.48
CA ASP A 253 0.34 13.77 -10.56
C ASP A 253 -0.98 14.24 -9.91
N HIS A 254 -1.97 13.34 -9.84
CA HIS A 254 -3.27 13.59 -9.23
C HIS A 254 -3.41 12.90 -7.84
N PHE A 255 -2.29 12.60 -7.19
CA PHE A 255 -2.26 11.96 -5.88
C PHE A 255 -1.39 12.74 -4.89
N MET A 256 -1.86 12.89 -3.66
CA MET A 256 -1.10 13.46 -2.56
C MET A 256 -1.11 12.49 -1.37
N GLY A 257 0.08 12.01 -0.99
CA GLY A 257 0.27 11.14 0.15
C GLY A 257 0.61 11.90 1.44
N CYS A 258 0.44 11.22 2.57
CA CYS A 258 0.86 11.69 3.90
C CYS A 258 1.45 10.56 4.74
N GLY A 259 1.82 9.46 4.11
CA GLY A 259 2.31 8.27 4.77
C GLY A 259 3.82 8.24 5.00
N PRO A 260 4.30 7.18 5.67
CA PRO A 260 5.73 7.00 5.98
C PRO A 260 6.59 6.73 4.73
N TYR A 261 5.98 6.46 3.60
CA TYR A 261 6.64 6.35 2.31
C TYR A 261 5.97 7.25 1.28
N ILE A 262 6.74 7.76 0.34
CA ILE A 262 6.30 8.53 -0.83
C ILE A 262 6.16 7.56 -2.00
N PHE A 263 5.03 7.58 -2.69
CA PHE A 263 4.84 6.80 -3.92
C PHE A 263 5.64 7.47 -5.05
N ASP A 264 6.81 6.90 -5.35
CA ASP A 264 7.80 7.49 -6.25
C ASP A 264 7.54 7.09 -7.71
N THR A 265 7.29 5.80 -7.96
CA THR A 265 7.12 5.26 -9.31
C THR A 265 5.92 4.34 -9.38
N TRP A 266 5.08 4.57 -10.37
CA TRP A 266 3.99 3.68 -10.74
C TRP A 266 4.00 3.40 -12.24
N THR A 267 4.49 2.22 -12.61
CA THR A 267 4.35 1.69 -13.97
C THR A 267 3.26 0.64 -13.96
N TYR A 268 2.09 1.00 -14.51
CA TYR A 268 0.89 0.18 -14.48
C TYR A 268 1.16 -1.25 -14.96
N ASP A 269 0.58 -2.24 -14.26
CA ASP A 269 0.77 -3.69 -14.47
C ASP A 269 2.25 -4.14 -14.47
N SER A 270 3.17 -3.41 -13.85
CA SER A 270 4.60 -3.73 -13.84
C SER A 270 5.24 -3.55 -12.47
N VAL A 271 5.50 -2.31 -12.05
CA VAL A 271 6.24 -2.03 -10.82
C VAL A 271 5.73 -0.78 -10.12
N GLN A 272 5.75 -0.85 -8.79
CA GLN A 272 5.48 0.25 -7.88
C GLN A 272 6.65 0.40 -6.92
N THR A 273 7.14 1.64 -6.74
CA THR A 273 8.25 1.94 -5.84
C THR A 273 7.81 2.99 -4.83
N TYR A 274 8.10 2.73 -3.56
CA TYR A 274 7.81 3.59 -2.44
C TYR A 274 9.10 3.94 -1.73
N VAL A 275 9.42 5.22 -1.63
CA VAL A 275 10.66 5.72 -1.00
C VAL A 275 10.33 6.25 0.39
N LYS A 276 11.15 5.90 1.39
CA LYS A 276 10.94 6.33 2.78
C LYS A 276 10.83 7.85 2.87
N ASN A 277 9.82 8.33 3.58
CA ASN A 277 9.65 9.73 3.94
C ASN A 277 10.35 9.99 5.28
N PRO A 278 11.53 10.63 5.30
CA PRO A 278 12.25 10.88 6.53
C PRO A 278 11.58 11.93 7.44
N ASP A 279 10.69 12.75 6.87
CA ASP A 279 9.98 13.83 7.57
C ASP A 279 8.65 13.38 8.18
N HIS A 280 8.29 12.11 7.99
CA HIS A 280 7.07 11.55 8.60
C HIS A 280 7.24 11.43 10.12
N TRP A 281 6.22 11.77 10.89
CA TRP A 281 6.25 11.78 12.36
C TRP A 281 6.50 10.41 13.01
N MET A 282 6.35 9.31 12.24
CA MET A 282 6.66 7.95 12.67
C MET A 282 7.82 7.35 11.87
N ALA A 283 8.68 8.13 11.21
CA ALA A 283 9.74 7.64 10.34
C ALA A 283 10.69 6.65 11.02
N GLU A 284 10.91 6.77 12.33
CA GLU A 284 11.80 5.89 13.11
C GLU A 284 11.32 4.42 13.19
N TYR A 285 10.02 4.18 13.03
CA TYR A 285 9.43 2.84 13.07
C TYR A 285 9.54 2.09 11.73
N PHE A 286 9.95 2.74 10.67
CA PHE A 286 10.06 2.16 9.32
C PHE A 286 11.53 1.94 8.95
N ASN A 287 11.92 0.67 8.75
CA ASN A 287 13.32 0.26 8.66
C ASN A 287 13.88 0.12 7.24
N TYR A 288 13.01 0.12 6.22
CA TYR A 288 13.42 0.03 4.82
C TYR A 288 13.53 1.43 4.22
N ASP A 289 14.54 1.64 3.38
CA ASP A 289 14.72 2.88 2.64
C ASP A 289 13.80 2.95 1.43
N GLU A 290 13.40 1.77 0.95
CA GLU A 290 12.52 1.61 -0.21
C GLU A 290 11.69 0.33 -0.10
N VAL A 291 10.48 0.37 -0.63
CA VAL A 291 9.61 -0.78 -0.82
C VAL A 291 9.30 -0.90 -2.31
N GLN A 292 9.49 -2.08 -2.89
CA GLN A 292 9.18 -2.36 -4.28
C GLN A 292 8.14 -3.47 -4.39
N TYR A 293 7.09 -3.21 -5.16
CA TYR A 293 6.12 -4.22 -5.58
C TYR A 293 6.22 -4.46 -7.08
N ARG A 294 6.29 -5.73 -7.48
CA ARG A 294 6.14 -6.15 -8.88
C ARG A 294 4.75 -6.73 -9.08
N VAL A 295 4.10 -6.40 -10.19
CA VAL A 295 2.83 -7.01 -10.55
C VAL A 295 3.13 -8.35 -11.24
N VAL A 296 2.80 -9.46 -10.58
CA VAL A 296 3.04 -10.82 -11.07
C VAL A 296 1.75 -11.63 -10.87
N PRO A 297 0.87 -11.70 -11.88
CA PRO A 297 -0.42 -12.39 -11.78
C PRO A 297 -0.29 -13.89 -11.48
N GLU A 298 0.69 -14.55 -12.09
CA GLU A 298 0.80 -15.99 -12.02
C GLU A 298 1.45 -16.49 -10.73
N GLN A 299 0.74 -17.35 -9.98
CA GLN A 299 1.20 -17.90 -8.72
C GLN A 299 2.58 -18.58 -8.81
N ASN A 300 2.78 -19.43 -9.83
CA ASN A 300 4.04 -20.15 -10.01
C ASN A 300 5.21 -19.21 -10.23
N ALA A 301 5.01 -18.11 -10.97
CA ALA A 301 6.06 -17.12 -11.17
C ALA A 301 6.41 -16.38 -9.86
N ARG A 302 5.44 -16.12 -8.98
CA ARG A 302 5.70 -15.55 -7.64
C ARG A 302 6.53 -16.51 -6.78
N ILE A 303 6.22 -17.81 -6.82
CA ILE A 303 6.99 -18.86 -6.14
C ILE A 303 8.44 -18.89 -6.62
N GLU A 304 8.63 -18.91 -7.95
CA GLU A 304 9.98 -18.91 -8.55
C GLU A 304 10.81 -17.69 -8.13
N LEU A 305 10.21 -16.50 -8.10
CA LEU A 305 10.89 -15.28 -7.66
C LEU A 305 11.30 -15.37 -6.18
N TRP A 306 10.44 -15.91 -5.32
CA TRP A 306 10.75 -16.09 -3.90
C TRP A 306 11.85 -17.15 -3.70
N GLU A 307 11.79 -18.29 -4.38
CA GLU A 307 12.83 -19.33 -4.33
C GLU A 307 14.20 -18.84 -4.81
N GLN A 308 14.21 -17.88 -5.76
CA GLN A 308 15.43 -17.23 -6.25
C GLN A 308 15.93 -16.10 -5.30
N GLY A 309 15.26 -15.85 -4.18
CA GLY A 309 15.62 -14.79 -3.24
C GLY A 309 15.39 -13.39 -3.80
N GLN A 310 14.46 -13.22 -4.76
CA GLN A 310 14.09 -11.93 -5.33
C GLN A 310 12.89 -11.28 -4.64
N LEU A 311 12.30 -11.97 -3.64
CA LEU A 311 11.21 -11.48 -2.81
C LEU A 311 11.54 -11.74 -1.35
N ASP A 312 11.19 -10.80 -0.49
CA ASP A 312 11.34 -10.92 0.96
C ASP A 312 10.12 -11.61 1.60
N ILE A 313 9.00 -11.68 0.90
CA ILE A 313 7.78 -12.31 1.40
C ILE A 313 7.15 -13.22 0.35
N PHE A 314 6.59 -14.32 0.82
CA PHE A 314 5.76 -15.23 0.05
C PHE A 314 4.59 -15.70 0.90
N THR A 315 3.38 -15.65 0.36
CA THR A 315 2.18 -16.20 0.99
C THR A 315 1.72 -17.43 0.20
N PRO A 316 1.93 -18.65 0.71
CA PRO A 316 1.45 -19.86 0.05
C PRO A 316 -0.08 -19.88 0.03
N ASN A 317 -0.67 -20.35 -1.06
CA ASN A 317 -2.09 -20.68 -1.11
C ASN A 317 -2.37 -22.12 -0.68
N GLY A 318 -3.64 -22.54 -0.63
CA GLY A 318 -4.04 -23.87 -0.20
C GLY A 318 -3.35 -25.01 -0.96
N ASP A 319 -3.07 -24.86 -2.25
CA ASP A 319 -2.44 -25.89 -3.10
C ASP A 319 -0.92 -26.00 -2.85
N THR A 320 -0.28 -24.91 -2.43
CA THR A 320 1.16 -24.84 -2.21
C THR A 320 1.54 -24.90 -0.72
N LEU A 321 0.57 -24.75 0.18
CA LEU A 321 0.82 -24.74 1.63
C LEU A 321 1.52 -26.00 2.12
N GLU A 322 1.09 -27.18 1.67
CA GLU A 322 1.69 -28.47 2.08
C GLU A 322 3.17 -28.56 1.67
N THR A 323 3.56 -27.91 0.58
CA THR A 323 4.94 -27.91 0.09
C THR A 323 5.85 -27.03 0.96
N TYR A 324 5.33 -25.93 1.48
CA TYR A 324 6.13 -24.90 2.15
C TYR A 324 5.89 -24.80 3.66
N ILE A 325 4.92 -25.54 4.22
CA ILE A 325 4.54 -25.43 5.64
C ILE A 325 5.71 -25.69 6.60
N ASP A 326 6.64 -26.56 6.20
CA ASP A 326 7.84 -26.91 6.97
C ASP A 326 9.10 -26.17 6.48
N ASP A 327 8.98 -25.24 5.53
CA ASP A 327 10.12 -24.47 5.05
C ASP A 327 10.58 -23.51 6.14
N PRO A 328 11.85 -23.62 6.60
CA PRO A 328 12.35 -22.81 7.71
C PRO A 328 12.29 -21.30 7.43
N ARG A 329 12.30 -20.90 6.17
CA ARG A 329 12.15 -19.49 5.76
C ARG A 329 10.75 -18.95 6.04
N LEU A 330 9.70 -19.80 6.01
CA LEU A 330 8.32 -19.37 6.33
C LEU A 330 8.06 -19.45 7.83
N VAL A 331 8.64 -20.43 8.53
CA VAL A 331 8.43 -20.61 9.99
C VAL A 331 9.11 -19.49 10.78
N GLU A 332 10.17 -18.90 10.25
CA GLU A 332 10.89 -17.79 10.91
C GLU A 332 10.06 -16.50 10.99
N TYR A 333 9.10 -16.31 10.07
CA TYR A 333 8.31 -15.07 9.92
C TYR A 333 6.79 -15.26 10.06
N GLY A 334 6.34 -16.45 10.32
CA GLY A 334 4.92 -16.82 10.41
C GLY A 334 4.34 -16.77 11.81
#